data_fe53a01273d1cf7eeea7c3fd7a48dfee
#
_entry.id   fe53a01273d1cf7eeea7c3fd7a48dfee
#
_cell.length_a   1.000
_cell.length_b   1.000
_cell.length_c   1.000
_cell.angle_alpha   90.00
_cell.angle_beta   90.00
_cell.angle_gamma   90.00
#
_symmetry.space_group_name_H-M   'P 1'
#
loop_
_entity.id
_entity.type
_entity.pdbx_description
1 polymer ?
#
loop_
_entity_poly.entity_id
_entity_poly.type
_entity_poly.pdbx_seq_one_letter_code
_entity_poly.pdbx_strand_id
1 'polypeptide(L)'
;VKLSKYGQFAGLALAGSLALSACGSDQAVDPKHAADARNVDCVDGGGTLSGAGSSAQENAVAAWTAAYEGACGDTTINYDAVGSGAGRSQFIDGAVTFAGSDAALDKKETEQATERCKGSEVVNLPAYISPIAVAFNLDGIDSLNLKPEVIGDIFNQKITKWNDEKIAADNPDVELPDTKIVPVNRSDESGTTENFTAYLAEAAGDAWPHEADGNWPIKPAEAAQGSSGVVSAIQGGQGTIGYVDASHVGGLGTASVGVGDGFVAYSPEAAAAIVDASPEREGNTENDHAIELDYLTKESSAYPIVLVSYEIACMEYEDKKNAELVKSFLSYVVSEAGQQASSDETGSAPISSETRDKLQATIDKIGASA
;
A
#
# COMPACT_ATOMS: atom_id res chain seq x y z
N VAL A 1 -22.07 -13.58 78.94
CA VAL A 1 -21.23 -14.46 79.78
C VAL A 1 -19.94 -14.77 78.99
N LYS A 2 -18.82 -14.32 79.62
CA LYS A 2 -17.40 -14.76 79.47
C LYS A 2 -16.76 -14.81 78.07
N LEU A 3 -15.83 -13.90 77.68
CA LEU A 3 -14.38 -13.80 78.02
C LEU A 3 -13.57 -15.07 77.79
N SER A 4 -12.58 -14.93 76.84
CA SER A 4 -11.16 -15.23 77.08
C SER A 4 -10.45 -15.38 75.75
N LYS A 5 -9.53 -14.54 75.34
CA LYS A 5 -8.11 -14.37 75.69
C LYS A 5 -7.16 -14.97 74.63
N TYR A 6 -6.31 -14.08 74.13
CA TYR A 6 -4.89 -14.17 73.65
C TYR A 6 -4.49 -14.94 72.41
N GLY A 7 -3.78 -14.25 71.61
CA GLY A 7 -2.80 -14.75 70.66
C GLY A 7 -2.31 -13.67 69.72
N GLN A 8 -1.25 -12.94 70.10
CA GLN A 8 -0.42 -12.09 69.25
C GLN A 8 0.32 -12.97 68.25
N PHE A 9 0.51 -12.53 67.02
CA PHE A 9 1.82 -12.37 66.42
C PHE A 9 1.73 -11.91 64.93
N ALA A 10 2.54 -10.90 64.66
CA ALA A 10 3.33 -10.61 63.49
C ALA A 10 2.63 -10.23 62.15
N GLY A 11 2.87 -9.01 61.84
CA GLY A 11 2.61 -8.32 60.60
C GLY A 11 3.32 -8.85 59.37
N LEU A 12 2.68 -8.60 58.27
CA LEU A 12 3.37 -8.33 56.99
C LEU A 12 2.50 -7.36 56.24
N ALA A 13 3.04 -6.16 56.06
CA ALA A 13 2.48 -5.15 55.17
C ALA A 13 2.69 -5.59 53.71
N LEU A 14 1.60 -5.94 53.01
CA LEU A 14 1.62 -6.02 51.56
C LEU A 14 1.03 -4.72 51.03
N ALA A 15 1.90 -3.84 50.57
CA ALA A 15 1.53 -2.70 49.75
C ALA A 15 1.01 -3.21 48.39
N GLY A 16 -0.31 -3.24 48.22
CA GLY A 16 -0.95 -3.49 46.95
C GLY A 16 -0.85 -2.25 46.10
N SER A 17 0.10 -2.23 45.14
CA SER A 17 0.14 -1.27 44.06
C SER A 17 -0.98 -1.58 43.05
N LEU A 18 -2.03 -0.75 43.08
CA LEU A 18 -3.04 -0.68 42.04
C LEU A 18 -2.34 -0.11 40.80
N ALA A 19 -1.94 -0.98 39.88
CA ALA A 19 -1.61 -0.59 38.51
C ALA A 19 -2.94 -0.21 37.82
N LEU A 20 -3.17 1.09 37.67
CA LEU A 20 -4.12 1.60 36.67
C LEU A 20 -3.59 1.24 35.30
N SER A 21 -4.21 0.26 34.65
CA SER A 21 -4.04 0.01 33.22
C SER A 21 -4.71 1.17 32.48
N ALA A 22 -3.91 2.19 32.14
CA ALA A 22 -4.28 3.12 31.09
C ALA A 22 -4.17 2.37 29.77
N CYS A 23 -5.32 2.07 29.13
CA CYS A 23 -5.37 1.75 27.71
C CYS A 23 -5.02 3.02 26.93
N GLY A 24 -3.74 3.26 26.69
CA GLY A 24 -3.23 4.08 25.64
C GLY A 24 -2.71 3.11 24.58
N SER A 25 -3.23 3.19 23.37
CA SER A 25 -2.70 2.50 22.20
C SER A 25 -1.42 3.19 21.71
N ASP A 26 -0.39 3.19 22.55
CA ASP A 26 0.96 3.42 22.06
C ASP A 26 1.45 2.07 21.52
N GLN A 27 1.44 1.91 20.20
CA GLN A 27 2.15 0.81 19.57
C GLN A 27 3.63 0.98 19.90
N ALA A 28 4.13 0.13 20.81
CA ALA A 28 5.54 0.10 21.12
C ALA A 28 6.29 -0.34 19.85
N VAL A 29 7.11 0.55 19.30
CA VAL A 29 8.02 0.24 18.19
C VAL A 29 8.83 -1.01 18.57
N ASP A 30 8.85 -2.02 17.71
CA ASP A 30 9.64 -3.22 17.94
C ASP A 30 11.12 -2.82 18.18
N PRO A 31 11.78 -3.33 19.23
CA PRO A 31 13.20 -3.00 19.50
C PRO A 31 14.14 -3.29 18.34
N LYS A 32 13.80 -4.16 17.39
CA LYS A 32 14.55 -4.38 16.14
C LYS A 32 14.55 -3.13 15.26
N HIS A 33 13.38 -2.52 15.00
CA HIS A 33 13.27 -1.32 14.18
C HIS A 33 13.96 -0.12 14.80
N ALA A 34 13.96 0.00 16.14
CA ALA A 34 14.71 1.02 16.86
C ALA A 34 16.25 0.87 16.74
N ALA A 35 16.75 -0.33 16.39
CA ALA A 35 18.18 -0.55 16.18
C ALA A 35 18.64 -0.12 14.78
N ASP A 36 17.80 -0.29 13.76
CA ASP A 36 18.11 0.02 12.37
C ASP A 36 17.92 1.52 12.06
N ALA A 37 17.02 2.20 12.79
CA ALA A 37 16.80 3.64 12.71
C ALA A 37 18.01 4.50 13.17
N ARG A 38 19.09 3.91 13.69
CA ARG A 38 20.28 4.65 14.18
C ARG A 38 21.11 5.32 13.10
N ASN A 39 20.84 5.07 11.82
CA ASN A 39 21.56 5.66 10.69
C ASN A 39 20.72 6.70 9.93
N VAL A 40 19.66 7.24 10.53
CA VAL A 40 18.86 8.29 9.91
C VAL A 40 19.56 9.63 10.09
N ASP A 41 19.79 10.34 8.99
CA ASP A 41 20.29 11.71 8.99
C ASP A 41 19.17 12.69 9.35
N CYS A 42 18.96 12.91 10.65
CA CYS A 42 17.92 13.80 11.14
C CYS A 42 18.23 15.27 10.81
N VAL A 43 17.19 16.02 10.51
CA VAL A 43 17.28 17.46 10.24
C VAL A 43 17.39 18.23 11.54
N ASP A 44 18.42 19.08 11.67
CA ASP A 44 18.67 19.90 12.86
C ASP A 44 17.43 20.75 13.23
N GLY A 45 16.95 20.60 14.48
CA GLY A 45 15.79 21.30 15.01
C GLY A 45 14.46 20.79 14.47
N GLY A 46 14.44 19.59 13.87
CA GLY A 46 13.24 18.87 13.45
C GLY A 46 12.26 19.69 12.61
N GLY A 47 10.98 19.39 12.67
CA GLY A 47 9.90 20.10 11.98
C GLY A 47 8.70 19.21 11.71
N THR A 48 7.74 19.73 10.95
CA THR A 48 6.57 18.97 10.53
C THR A 48 6.60 18.76 9.01
N LEU A 49 6.49 17.53 8.56
CA LEU A 49 6.33 17.16 7.17
C LEU A 49 4.89 16.65 6.94
N SER A 50 4.23 17.16 5.91
CA SER A 50 2.87 16.74 5.56
C SER A 50 2.85 16.02 4.23
N GLY A 51 2.18 14.88 4.19
CA GLY A 51 1.91 14.08 3.01
C GLY A 51 0.46 13.64 2.96
N ALA A 52 0.00 13.25 1.77
CA ALA A 52 -1.31 12.65 1.60
C ALA A 52 -1.30 11.72 0.38
N GLY A 53 -2.21 10.74 0.34
CA GLY A 53 -2.34 9.94 -0.87
C GLY A 53 -2.80 8.51 -0.68
N SER A 54 -2.09 7.58 -1.31
CA SER A 54 -2.48 6.17 -1.38
C SER A 54 -2.82 5.58 -0.02
N SER A 55 -4.01 4.98 0.04
CA SER A 55 -4.43 4.17 1.18
C SER A 55 -3.90 2.73 1.11
N ALA A 56 -3.33 2.30 -0.01
CA ALA A 56 -2.69 1.00 -0.11
C ALA A 56 -1.36 0.97 0.64
N GLN A 57 -0.57 2.05 0.54
CA GLN A 57 0.70 2.16 1.27
C GLN A 57 0.57 2.70 2.71
N GLU A 58 -0.66 2.93 3.22
CA GLU A 58 -0.89 3.51 4.55
C GLU A 58 -0.10 2.80 5.65
N ASN A 59 -0.11 1.46 5.66
CA ASN A 59 0.60 0.66 6.65
C ASN A 59 2.13 0.82 6.52
N ALA A 60 2.66 0.90 5.29
CA ALA A 60 4.08 1.14 5.05
C ALA A 60 4.50 2.54 5.54
N VAL A 61 3.71 3.57 5.21
CA VAL A 61 3.95 4.94 5.68
C VAL A 61 3.89 5.03 7.20
N ALA A 62 2.96 4.31 7.84
CA ALA A 62 2.89 4.24 9.30
C ALA A 62 4.17 3.62 9.90
N ALA A 63 4.69 2.53 9.32
CA ALA A 63 5.94 1.91 9.74
C ALA A 63 7.14 2.86 9.56
N TRP A 64 7.26 3.51 8.39
CA TRP A 64 8.31 4.50 8.11
C TRP A 64 8.25 5.68 9.07
N THR A 65 7.05 6.23 9.30
CA THR A 65 6.82 7.35 10.20
C THR A 65 7.23 6.99 11.63
N ALA A 66 6.76 5.86 12.15
CA ALA A 66 7.06 5.43 13.52
C ALA A 66 8.57 5.24 13.72
N ALA A 67 9.27 4.62 12.77
CA ALA A 67 10.71 4.41 12.87
C ALA A 67 11.51 5.72 12.71
N TYR A 68 11.14 6.55 11.74
CA TYR A 68 11.79 7.86 11.50
C TYR A 68 11.62 8.81 12.69
N GLU A 69 10.40 8.97 13.21
CA GLU A 69 10.13 9.81 14.39
C GLU A 69 10.79 9.27 15.66
N GLY A 70 10.89 7.93 15.78
CA GLY A 70 11.63 7.28 16.85
C GLY A 70 13.12 7.60 16.85
N ALA A 71 13.71 7.81 15.67
CA ALA A 71 15.10 8.24 15.51
C ALA A 71 15.26 9.76 15.61
N CYS A 72 14.33 10.52 15.02
CA CYS A 72 14.36 11.98 14.86
C CYS A 72 13.25 12.65 15.68
N GLY A 73 13.34 12.56 17.01
CA GLY A 73 12.28 12.91 17.96
C GLY A 73 11.76 14.35 17.91
N ASP A 74 12.44 15.27 17.19
CA ASP A 74 11.99 16.65 16.97
C ASP A 74 11.22 16.82 15.64
N THR A 75 10.99 15.73 14.89
CA THR A 75 10.26 15.72 13.61
C THR A 75 8.92 15.02 13.77
N THR A 76 7.89 15.56 13.10
CA THR A 76 6.56 14.96 13.01
C THR A 76 6.18 14.78 11.55
N ILE A 77 5.74 13.58 11.17
CA ILE A 77 5.25 13.23 9.84
C ILE A 77 3.76 13.01 9.91
N ASN A 78 2.98 13.80 9.18
CA ASN A 78 1.54 13.61 9.05
C ASN A 78 1.25 13.08 7.65
N TYR A 79 0.60 11.94 7.56
CA TYR A 79 0.13 11.36 6.30
C TYR A 79 -1.37 11.11 6.35
N ASP A 80 -2.09 11.60 5.33
CA ASP A 80 -3.53 11.41 5.19
C ASP A 80 -3.83 10.45 4.04
N ALA A 81 -4.29 9.24 4.36
CA ALA A 81 -4.55 8.16 3.42
C ALA A 81 -5.88 8.33 2.66
N VAL A 82 -6.01 9.40 1.89
CA VAL A 82 -7.23 9.84 1.19
C VAL A 82 -7.45 9.23 -0.19
N GLY A 83 -6.52 8.41 -0.67
CA GLY A 83 -6.45 7.85 -2.02
C GLY A 83 -5.46 8.59 -2.93
N SER A 84 -4.93 7.86 -3.93
CA SER A 84 -3.85 8.36 -4.80
C SER A 84 -4.24 9.64 -5.55
N GLY A 85 -5.42 9.69 -6.16
CA GLY A 85 -5.88 10.86 -6.91
C GLY A 85 -6.04 12.10 -6.03
N ALA A 86 -6.63 11.97 -4.83
CA ALA A 86 -6.74 13.07 -3.89
C ALA A 86 -5.37 13.52 -3.36
N GLY A 87 -4.43 12.58 -3.15
CA GLY A 87 -3.05 12.88 -2.76
C GLY A 87 -2.31 13.68 -3.83
N ARG A 88 -2.36 13.23 -5.10
CA ARG A 88 -1.78 13.97 -6.24
C ARG A 88 -2.38 15.37 -6.36
N SER A 89 -3.70 15.50 -6.24
CA SER A 89 -4.37 16.82 -6.26
C SER A 89 -3.90 17.72 -5.12
N GLN A 90 -3.82 17.23 -3.88
CA GLN A 90 -3.34 18.01 -2.73
C GLN A 90 -1.88 18.43 -2.89
N PHE A 91 -1.03 17.59 -3.48
CA PHE A 91 0.34 17.94 -3.79
C PHE A 91 0.42 19.06 -4.85
N ILE A 92 -0.32 18.92 -5.94
CA ILE A 92 -0.41 19.93 -7.02
C ILE A 92 -0.91 21.27 -6.47
N ASP A 93 -1.90 21.26 -5.59
CA ASP A 93 -2.45 22.47 -4.94
C ASP A 93 -1.50 23.05 -3.88
N GLY A 94 -0.41 22.36 -3.54
CA GLY A 94 0.55 22.79 -2.52
C GLY A 94 0.05 22.64 -1.08
N ALA A 95 -1.02 21.87 -0.86
CA ALA A 95 -1.57 21.59 0.47
C ALA A 95 -0.70 20.64 1.29
N VAL A 96 0.05 19.75 0.62
CA VAL A 96 1.01 18.84 1.24
C VAL A 96 2.39 18.98 0.60
N THR A 97 3.41 18.51 1.31
CA THR A 97 4.81 18.66 0.91
C THR A 97 5.26 17.52 -0.02
N PHE A 98 4.72 16.33 0.18
CA PHE A 98 4.91 15.16 -0.68
C PHE A 98 3.59 14.41 -0.85
N ALA A 99 3.51 13.51 -1.82
CA ALA A 99 2.35 12.65 -1.95
C ALA A 99 2.76 11.19 -2.17
N GLY A 100 1.94 10.27 -1.62
CA GLY A 100 2.01 8.87 -1.93
C GLY A 100 0.99 8.50 -3.02
N SER A 101 1.39 7.77 -4.05
CA SER A 101 0.48 7.40 -5.15
C SER A 101 0.85 6.07 -5.77
N ASP A 102 -0.13 5.18 -5.97
CA ASP A 102 0.08 3.90 -6.66
C ASP A 102 0.11 4.05 -8.20
N ALA A 103 -0.06 5.28 -8.68
CA ALA A 103 0.13 5.65 -10.08
C ALA A 103 1.04 6.86 -10.17
N ALA A 104 1.98 6.86 -11.09
CA ALA A 104 2.82 8.03 -11.36
C ALA A 104 1.95 9.17 -11.94
N LEU A 105 2.40 10.42 -11.75
CA LEU A 105 1.76 11.57 -12.37
C LEU A 105 1.60 11.36 -13.88
N ASP A 106 0.43 11.67 -14.40
CA ASP A 106 0.22 11.76 -15.84
C ASP A 106 0.89 13.02 -16.41
N LYS A 107 0.86 13.18 -17.74
CA LYS A 107 1.48 14.34 -18.39
C LYS A 107 0.91 15.67 -17.90
N LYS A 108 -0.42 15.77 -17.73
CA LYS A 108 -1.09 16.98 -17.30
C LYS A 108 -0.80 17.28 -15.82
N GLU A 109 -0.85 16.25 -14.99
CA GLU A 109 -0.51 16.34 -13.57
C GLU A 109 0.97 16.74 -13.39
N THR A 110 1.88 16.17 -14.19
CA THR A 110 3.31 16.54 -14.20
C THR A 110 3.51 18.02 -14.56
N GLU A 111 2.80 18.53 -15.59
CA GLU A 111 2.84 19.96 -15.94
C GLU A 111 2.38 20.84 -14.78
N GLN A 112 1.26 20.49 -14.14
CA GLN A 112 0.71 21.24 -13.00
C GLN A 112 1.61 21.15 -11.74
N ALA A 113 2.15 19.97 -11.46
CA ALA A 113 3.07 19.76 -10.36
C ALA A 113 4.40 20.53 -10.58
N THR A 114 4.89 20.63 -11.82
CA THR A 114 6.05 21.47 -12.16
C THR A 114 5.77 22.96 -11.89
N GLU A 115 4.55 23.45 -12.20
CA GLU A 115 4.15 24.82 -11.84
C GLU A 115 4.13 25.02 -10.32
N ARG A 116 3.59 24.07 -9.57
CA ARG A 116 3.62 24.06 -8.11
C ARG A 116 5.05 24.06 -7.56
N CYS A 117 5.96 23.31 -8.17
CA CYS A 117 7.39 23.27 -7.84
C CYS A 117 8.19 24.48 -8.40
N LYS A 118 7.50 25.54 -8.83
CA LYS A 118 8.09 26.80 -9.35
C LYS A 118 8.99 26.63 -10.56
N GLY A 119 8.66 25.65 -11.40
CA GLY A 119 9.42 25.30 -12.60
C GLY A 119 10.54 24.29 -12.37
N SER A 120 10.73 23.86 -11.11
CA SER A 120 11.59 22.73 -10.80
C SER A 120 10.92 21.41 -11.20
N GLU A 121 11.71 20.40 -11.48
CA GLU A 121 11.26 19.06 -11.80
C GLU A 121 10.48 18.45 -10.63
N VAL A 122 9.45 17.65 -10.97
CA VAL A 122 8.74 16.77 -10.06
C VAL A 122 9.15 15.34 -10.36
N VAL A 123 9.26 14.49 -9.34
CA VAL A 123 9.72 13.11 -9.48
C VAL A 123 8.74 12.13 -8.87
N ASN A 124 8.64 10.95 -9.49
CA ASN A 124 7.93 9.78 -8.99
C ASN A 124 8.97 8.75 -8.56
N LEU A 125 9.10 8.51 -7.27
CA LEU A 125 10.10 7.60 -6.69
C LEU A 125 9.41 6.31 -6.26
N PRO A 126 9.59 5.17 -6.96
CA PRO A 126 8.97 3.89 -6.61
C PRO A 126 9.55 3.37 -5.29
N ALA A 127 8.79 3.53 -4.21
CA ALA A 127 9.25 3.25 -2.85
C ALA A 127 8.56 2.05 -2.19
N TYR A 128 7.39 1.66 -2.70
CA TYR A 128 6.60 0.56 -2.15
C TYR A 128 6.11 -0.35 -3.26
N ILE A 129 6.45 -1.65 -3.17
CA ILE A 129 6.06 -2.69 -4.12
C ILE A 129 5.21 -3.70 -3.38
N SER A 130 3.95 -3.85 -3.78
CA SER A 130 3.03 -4.76 -3.12
C SER A 130 2.11 -5.46 -4.12
N PRO A 131 1.77 -6.74 -3.92
CA PRO A 131 0.74 -7.38 -4.72
C PRO A 131 -0.64 -6.81 -4.37
N ILE A 132 -1.51 -6.70 -5.38
CA ILE A 132 -2.93 -6.45 -5.21
C ILE A 132 -3.63 -7.80 -5.13
N ALA A 133 -4.09 -8.18 -3.93
CA ALA A 133 -4.83 -9.41 -3.73
C ALA A 133 -6.26 -9.28 -4.27
N VAL A 134 -6.72 -10.29 -5.00
CA VAL A 134 -8.14 -10.49 -5.28
C VAL A 134 -8.72 -11.24 -4.10
N ALA A 135 -9.35 -10.50 -3.17
CA ALA A 135 -9.81 -11.01 -1.89
C ALA A 135 -11.33 -11.25 -1.89
N PHE A 136 -11.78 -12.29 -1.20
CA PHE A 136 -13.20 -12.65 -1.15
C PHE A 136 -13.63 -13.17 0.22
N ASN A 137 -14.94 -13.22 0.43
CA ASN A 137 -15.55 -13.75 1.65
C ASN A 137 -16.53 -14.90 1.29
N LEU A 138 -16.06 -16.13 1.48
CA LEU A 138 -16.85 -17.36 1.30
C LEU A 138 -16.62 -18.30 2.49
N ASP A 139 -17.70 -18.79 3.09
CA ASP A 139 -17.61 -19.74 4.20
C ASP A 139 -16.89 -21.03 3.80
N GLY A 140 -15.79 -21.33 4.51
CA GLY A 140 -15.04 -22.56 4.34
C GLY A 140 -14.16 -22.65 3.07
N ILE A 141 -13.99 -21.54 2.35
CA ILE A 141 -13.14 -21.45 1.16
C ILE A 141 -12.15 -20.29 1.35
N ASP A 142 -10.88 -20.62 1.57
CA ASP A 142 -9.82 -19.64 1.83
C ASP A 142 -8.97 -19.35 0.58
N SER A 143 -9.06 -20.18 -0.46
CA SER A 143 -8.29 -20.00 -1.70
C SER A 143 -9.06 -20.51 -2.91
N LEU A 144 -8.96 -19.78 -4.02
CA LEU A 144 -9.48 -20.14 -5.33
C LEU A 144 -8.47 -19.82 -6.42
N ASN A 145 -8.59 -20.50 -7.54
CA ASN A 145 -7.86 -20.20 -8.77
C ASN A 145 -8.79 -19.42 -9.71
N LEU A 146 -8.35 -18.29 -10.22
CA LEU A 146 -9.11 -17.48 -11.16
C LEU A 146 -8.21 -17.05 -12.34
N LYS A 147 -8.63 -17.37 -13.56
CA LYS A 147 -7.98 -16.83 -14.76
C LYS A 147 -8.31 -15.36 -14.96
N PRO A 148 -7.45 -14.60 -15.69
CA PRO A 148 -7.68 -13.17 -15.96
C PRO A 148 -9.07 -12.88 -16.54
N GLU A 149 -9.54 -13.67 -17.51
CA GLU A 149 -10.86 -13.52 -18.12
C GLU A 149 -12.01 -13.84 -17.16
N VAL A 150 -11.80 -14.72 -16.19
CA VAL A 150 -12.80 -15.02 -15.14
C VAL A 150 -12.89 -13.84 -14.17
N ILE A 151 -11.75 -13.30 -13.75
CA ILE A 151 -11.70 -12.09 -12.92
C ILE A 151 -12.39 -10.93 -13.66
N GLY A 152 -12.05 -10.69 -14.93
CA GLY A 152 -12.70 -9.66 -15.77
C GLY A 152 -14.22 -9.84 -15.85
N ASP A 153 -14.72 -11.04 -16.12
CA ASP A 153 -16.16 -11.31 -16.19
C ASP A 153 -16.88 -11.13 -14.82
N ILE A 154 -16.21 -11.44 -13.70
CA ILE A 154 -16.73 -11.19 -12.36
C ILE A 154 -16.87 -9.69 -12.11
N PHE A 155 -15.80 -8.91 -12.30
CA PHE A 155 -15.80 -7.47 -12.04
C PHE A 155 -16.62 -6.69 -13.07
N ASN A 156 -16.79 -7.21 -14.27
CA ASN A 156 -17.72 -6.69 -15.28
C ASN A 156 -19.17 -7.19 -15.07
N GLN A 157 -19.47 -7.88 -13.96
CA GLN A 157 -20.77 -8.35 -13.53
C GLN A 157 -21.47 -9.32 -14.54
N LYS A 158 -20.67 -10.01 -15.37
CA LYS A 158 -21.16 -11.07 -16.28
C LYS A 158 -21.28 -12.41 -15.56
N ILE A 159 -20.28 -12.77 -14.73
CA ILE A 159 -20.35 -13.90 -13.80
C ILE A 159 -20.95 -13.38 -12.49
N THR A 160 -22.09 -13.94 -12.08
CA THR A 160 -22.87 -13.44 -10.95
C THR A 160 -23.06 -14.43 -9.81
N LYS A 161 -22.50 -15.65 -9.93
CA LYS A 161 -22.58 -16.71 -8.92
C LYS A 161 -21.24 -17.42 -8.79
N TRP A 162 -20.92 -17.84 -7.58
CA TRP A 162 -19.67 -18.53 -7.30
C TRP A 162 -19.58 -19.92 -7.93
N ASN A 163 -20.70 -20.64 -8.12
CA ASN A 163 -20.74 -21.94 -8.80
C ASN A 163 -20.83 -21.83 -10.34
N ASP A 164 -20.44 -20.71 -10.93
CA ASP A 164 -20.36 -20.57 -12.38
C ASP A 164 -19.38 -21.60 -12.99
N GLU A 165 -19.71 -22.11 -14.17
CA GLU A 165 -18.93 -23.15 -14.85
C GLU A 165 -17.48 -22.73 -15.11
N LYS A 166 -17.21 -21.44 -15.34
CA LYS A 166 -15.85 -20.92 -15.56
C LYS A 166 -15.02 -20.94 -14.28
N ILE A 167 -15.62 -20.57 -13.14
CA ILE A 167 -14.95 -20.65 -11.83
C ILE A 167 -14.73 -22.11 -11.46
N ALA A 168 -15.74 -22.98 -11.67
CA ALA A 168 -15.62 -24.40 -11.38
C ALA A 168 -14.54 -25.11 -12.23
N ALA A 169 -14.37 -24.69 -13.49
CA ALA A 169 -13.32 -25.23 -14.36
C ALA A 169 -11.89 -24.95 -13.84
N ASP A 170 -11.68 -23.81 -13.20
CA ASP A 170 -10.40 -23.45 -12.59
C ASP A 170 -10.20 -24.11 -11.20
N ASN A 171 -11.30 -24.65 -10.59
CA ASN A 171 -11.34 -25.17 -9.22
C ASN A 171 -12.06 -26.54 -9.15
N PRO A 172 -11.59 -27.56 -9.87
CA PRO A 172 -12.32 -28.86 -10.00
C PRO A 172 -12.50 -29.60 -8.69
N ASP A 173 -11.67 -29.35 -7.69
CA ASP A 173 -11.68 -30.04 -6.39
C ASP A 173 -12.41 -29.23 -5.29
N VAL A 174 -13.00 -28.08 -5.62
CA VAL A 174 -13.71 -27.20 -4.68
C VAL A 174 -15.21 -27.27 -4.89
N GLU A 175 -15.97 -27.53 -3.82
CA GLU A 175 -17.44 -27.47 -3.85
C GLU A 175 -17.89 -26.00 -3.74
N LEU A 176 -18.12 -25.38 -4.89
CA LEU A 176 -18.50 -23.97 -4.97
C LEU A 176 -19.98 -23.75 -4.61
N PRO A 177 -20.31 -22.78 -3.75
CA PRO A 177 -21.69 -22.54 -3.32
C PRO A 177 -22.50 -21.81 -4.40
N ASP A 178 -23.83 -22.03 -4.41
CA ASP A 178 -24.79 -21.25 -5.21
C ASP A 178 -25.05 -19.89 -4.55
N THR A 179 -23.99 -19.15 -4.28
CA THR A 179 -24.02 -17.83 -3.66
C THR A 179 -23.82 -16.75 -4.73
N LYS A 180 -24.54 -15.64 -4.60
CA LYS A 180 -24.37 -14.50 -5.50
C LYS A 180 -23.01 -13.85 -5.27
N ILE A 181 -22.32 -13.50 -6.35
CA ILE A 181 -21.11 -12.67 -6.30
C ILE A 181 -21.49 -11.19 -6.20
N VAL A 182 -20.84 -10.47 -5.28
CA VAL A 182 -20.96 -9.01 -5.15
C VAL A 182 -19.57 -8.40 -5.26
N PRO A 183 -19.18 -7.90 -6.44
CA PRO A 183 -17.93 -7.16 -6.60
C PRO A 183 -17.95 -5.86 -5.80
N VAL A 184 -16.89 -5.63 -5.04
CA VAL A 184 -16.64 -4.41 -4.27
C VAL A 184 -15.47 -3.67 -4.94
N ASN A 185 -15.69 -2.42 -5.32
CA ASN A 185 -14.65 -1.57 -5.90
C ASN A 185 -14.45 -0.28 -5.09
N ARG A 186 -13.43 0.49 -5.44
CA ARG A 186 -13.17 1.80 -4.83
C ARG A 186 -14.21 2.82 -5.27
N SER A 187 -14.64 3.67 -4.35
CA SER A 187 -15.54 4.80 -4.64
C SER A 187 -14.80 6.12 -4.87
N ASP A 188 -13.53 6.16 -4.54
CA ASP A 188 -12.58 7.25 -4.74
C ASP A 188 -11.67 6.98 -5.94
N GLU A 189 -11.01 8.01 -6.45
CA GLU A 189 -9.95 7.86 -7.44
C GLU A 189 -8.73 7.21 -6.79
N SER A 190 -8.40 6.01 -7.25
CA SER A 190 -7.47 5.10 -6.57
C SER A 190 -6.43 4.55 -7.53
N GLY A 191 -5.16 4.72 -7.18
CA GLY A 191 -4.08 4.08 -7.92
C GLY A 191 -4.13 2.54 -7.85
N THR A 192 -4.65 1.96 -6.74
CA THR A 192 -4.93 0.50 -6.68
C THR A 192 -5.95 0.09 -7.74
N THR A 193 -7.02 0.90 -7.96
CA THR A 193 -7.99 0.69 -9.04
C THR A 193 -7.33 0.82 -10.39
N GLU A 194 -6.49 1.81 -10.59
CA GLU A 194 -5.78 2.06 -11.86
C GLU A 194 -4.90 0.85 -12.25
N ASN A 195 -4.07 0.34 -11.32
CA ASN A 195 -3.26 -0.86 -11.57
C ASN A 195 -4.12 -2.11 -11.81
N PHE A 196 -5.21 -2.29 -11.07
CA PHE A 196 -6.12 -3.42 -11.25
C PHE A 196 -6.84 -3.37 -12.60
N THR A 197 -7.34 -2.20 -13.00
CA THR A 197 -8.00 -2.02 -14.30
C THR A 197 -7.00 -2.10 -15.47
N ALA A 198 -5.76 -1.64 -15.29
CA ALA A 198 -4.68 -1.81 -16.26
C ALA A 198 -4.38 -3.30 -16.50
N TYR A 199 -4.20 -4.06 -15.41
CA TYR A 199 -4.05 -5.51 -15.53
C TYR A 199 -5.23 -6.16 -16.28
N LEU A 200 -6.47 -5.82 -15.93
CA LEU A 200 -7.64 -6.40 -16.60
C LEU A 200 -7.74 -5.98 -18.07
N ALA A 201 -7.40 -4.75 -18.41
CA ALA A 201 -7.42 -4.25 -19.79
C ALA A 201 -6.45 -5.02 -20.69
N GLU A 202 -5.29 -5.41 -20.16
CA GLU A 202 -4.29 -6.17 -20.92
C GLU A 202 -4.53 -7.68 -20.88
N ALA A 203 -4.86 -8.26 -19.72
CA ALA A 203 -4.86 -9.69 -19.50
C ALA A 203 -6.24 -10.36 -19.68
N ALA A 204 -7.37 -9.65 -19.46
CA ALA A 204 -8.69 -10.25 -19.48
C ALA A 204 -9.38 -10.24 -20.87
N GLY A 205 -8.81 -9.60 -21.89
CA GLY A 205 -9.35 -9.54 -23.24
C GLY A 205 -10.80 -9.03 -23.28
N ASP A 206 -11.66 -9.70 -24.05
CA ASP A 206 -13.08 -9.33 -24.22
C ASP A 206 -13.91 -9.40 -22.91
N ALA A 207 -13.38 -10.00 -21.86
CA ALA A 207 -14.04 -10.05 -20.55
C ALA A 207 -14.06 -8.66 -19.88
N TRP A 208 -13.05 -7.83 -20.16
CA TRP A 208 -12.91 -6.48 -19.62
C TRP A 208 -12.67 -5.46 -20.74
N PRO A 209 -13.72 -4.89 -21.38
CA PRO A 209 -13.59 -3.97 -22.50
C PRO A 209 -13.42 -2.50 -22.07
N HIS A 210 -12.76 -2.23 -20.97
CA HIS A 210 -12.56 -0.90 -20.41
C HIS A 210 -11.05 -0.59 -20.34
N GLU A 211 -10.71 0.69 -20.50
CA GLU A 211 -9.33 1.17 -20.35
C GLU A 211 -8.93 1.23 -18.87
N ALA A 212 -7.64 1.35 -18.61
CA ALA A 212 -7.11 1.60 -17.27
C ALA A 212 -7.55 2.98 -16.77
N ASP A 213 -8.09 3.04 -15.54
CA ASP A 213 -8.53 4.29 -14.92
C ASP A 213 -8.52 4.12 -13.38
N GLY A 214 -8.16 5.17 -12.66
CA GLY A 214 -8.28 5.25 -11.20
C GLY A 214 -9.71 5.35 -10.70
N ASN A 215 -10.66 5.71 -11.57
CA ASN A 215 -12.08 5.70 -11.32
C ASN A 215 -12.72 4.43 -11.88
N TRP A 216 -13.61 3.81 -11.11
CA TRP A 216 -14.28 2.59 -11.56
C TRP A 216 -15.17 2.86 -12.79
N PRO A 217 -14.98 2.14 -13.92
CA PRO A 217 -15.55 2.55 -15.20
C PRO A 217 -17.04 2.21 -15.40
N ILE A 218 -17.62 1.34 -14.57
CA ILE A 218 -19.00 0.91 -14.68
C ILE A 218 -19.78 1.17 -13.39
N LYS A 219 -21.12 1.04 -13.46
CA LYS A 219 -21.94 1.14 -12.25
C LYS A 219 -21.54 0.06 -11.25
N PRO A 220 -21.08 0.41 -10.05
CA PRO A 220 -20.66 -0.56 -9.05
C PRO A 220 -21.82 -1.41 -8.54
N ALA A 221 -21.53 -2.68 -8.17
CA ALA A 221 -22.44 -3.47 -7.35
C ALA A 221 -22.37 -3.00 -5.90
N GLU A 222 -21.16 -2.80 -5.40
CA GLU A 222 -20.84 -2.16 -4.12
C GLU A 222 -19.56 -1.35 -4.28
N ALA A 223 -19.44 -0.25 -3.53
CA ALA A 223 -18.26 0.60 -3.58
C ALA A 223 -17.92 1.15 -2.19
N ALA A 224 -16.62 1.24 -1.88
CA ALA A 224 -16.13 1.72 -0.60
C ALA A 224 -14.90 2.60 -0.77
N GLN A 225 -14.72 3.57 0.13
CA GLN A 225 -13.59 4.48 0.10
C GLN A 225 -12.37 3.86 0.77
N GLY A 226 -11.21 3.97 0.14
CA GLY A 226 -9.93 3.52 0.66
C GLY A 226 -9.80 1.99 0.77
N SER A 227 -8.60 1.50 1.09
CA SER A 227 -8.33 0.07 1.26
C SER A 227 -9.10 -0.52 2.43
N SER A 228 -9.10 0.14 3.59
CA SER A 228 -9.82 -0.31 4.79
C SER A 228 -11.33 -0.38 4.58
N GLY A 229 -11.91 0.55 3.80
CA GLY A 229 -13.33 0.53 3.42
C GLY A 229 -13.69 -0.67 2.56
N VAL A 230 -12.87 -0.98 1.55
CA VAL A 230 -13.06 -2.17 0.69
C VAL A 230 -12.98 -3.46 1.52
N VAL A 231 -11.97 -3.60 2.38
CA VAL A 231 -11.85 -4.78 3.27
C VAL A 231 -13.07 -4.92 4.17
N SER A 232 -13.52 -3.82 4.79
CA SER A 232 -14.70 -3.84 5.65
C SER A 232 -15.97 -4.28 4.89
N ALA A 233 -16.15 -3.83 3.64
CA ALA A 233 -17.26 -4.23 2.79
C ALA A 233 -17.18 -5.72 2.41
N ILE A 234 -15.96 -6.23 2.09
CA ILE A 234 -15.77 -7.66 1.79
C ILE A 234 -16.06 -8.50 3.03
N GLN A 235 -15.53 -8.16 4.19
CA GLN A 235 -15.77 -8.87 5.47
C GLN A 235 -17.24 -8.88 5.87
N GLY A 236 -17.97 -7.79 5.58
CA GLY A 236 -19.37 -7.61 5.94
C GLY A 236 -20.38 -8.43 5.12
N GLY A 237 -19.99 -8.99 3.97
CA GLY A 237 -20.88 -9.66 3.04
C GLY A 237 -20.45 -11.07 2.66
N GLN A 238 -21.38 -12.03 2.68
CA GLN A 238 -21.14 -13.34 2.09
C GLN A 238 -21.20 -13.28 0.56
N GLY A 239 -20.20 -13.87 -0.11
CA GLY A 239 -20.09 -13.86 -1.56
C GLY A 239 -19.50 -12.58 -2.15
N THR A 240 -19.01 -11.67 -1.35
CA THR A 240 -18.30 -10.48 -1.79
C THR A 240 -16.91 -10.82 -2.31
N ILE A 241 -16.43 -10.05 -3.27
CA ILE A 241 -15.07 -10.12 -3.82
C ILE A 241 -14.60 -8.69 -4.14
N GLY A 242 -13.34 -8.40 -3.90
CA GLY A 242 -12.74 -7.11 -4.20
C GLY A 242 -11.25 -7.23 -4.49
N TYR A 243 -10.61 -6.11 -4.74
CA TYR A 243 -9.18 -6.01 -4.94
C TYR A 243 -8.61 -5.02 -3.92
N VAL A 244 -7.50 -5.40 -3.31
CA VAL A 244 -6.92 -4.62 -2.21
C VAL A 244 -5.42 -4.92 -2.08
N ASP A 245 -4.66 -3.97 -1.60
CA ASP A 245 -3.26 -4.20 -1.22
C ASP A 245 -3.14 -5.38 -0.24
N ALA A 246 -2.14 -6.22 -0.44
CA ALA A 246 -1.97 -7.45 0.34
C ALA A 246 -1.87 -7.22 1.84
N SER A 247 -1.32 -6.07 2.28
CA SER A 247 -1.20 -5.73 3.71
C SER A 247 -2.54 -5.55 4.42
N HIS A 248 -3.60 -5.34 3.68
CA HIS A 248 -4.95 -5.12 4.20
C HIS A 248 -5.84 -6.38 4.21
N VAL A 249 -5.43 -7.48 3.57
CA VAL A 249 -6.27 -8.68 3.35
C VAL A 249 -6.79 -9.30 4.65
N GLY A 250 -5.96 -9.35 5.69
CA GLY A 250 -6.34 -9.97 6.96
C GLY A 250 -6.72 -11.45 6.79
N GLY A 251 -7.88 -11.84 7.34
CA GLY A 251 -8.38 -13.22 7.29
C GLY A 251 -9.33 -13.54 6.13
N LEU A 252 -9.36 -12.72 5.06
CA LEU A 252 -10.17 -12.99 3.87
C LEU A 252 -9.57 -14.13 3.03
N GLY A 253 -10.43 -14.84 2.28
CA GLY A 253 -9.99 -15.74 1.22
C GLY A 253 -9.36 -14.96 0.07
N THR A 254 -8.41 -15.58 -0.67
CA THR A 254 -7.71 -14.92 -1.77
C THR A 254 -7.59 -15.80 -3.00
N ALA A 255 -7.56 -15.18 -4.18
CA ALA A 255 -7.40 -15.91 -5.42
C ALA A 255 -5.93 -15.99 -5.84
N SER A 256 -5.52 -17.20 -6.30
CA SER A 256 -4.35 -17.36 -7.15
C SER A 256 -4.74 -16.99 -8.58
N VAL A 257 -3.91 -16.22 -9.25
CA VAL A 257 -4.20 -15.65 -10.57
C VAL A 257 -3.57 -16.50 -11.66
N GLY A 258 -4.29 -16.71 -12.75
CA GLY A 258 -3.80 -17.47 -13.90
C GLY A 258 -2.61 -16.78 -14.57
N VAL A 259 -1.48 -17.51 -14.73
CA VAL A 259 -0.27 -17.06 -15.44
C VAL A 259 0.23 -18.22 -16.31
N GLY A 260 0.25 -18.04 -17.63
CA GLY A 260 0.55 -19.11 -18.54
C GLY A 260 -0.42 -20.30 -18.39
N ASP A 261 0.10 -21.49 -18.12
CA ASP A 261 -0.69 -22.72 -17.92
C ASP A 261 -0.99 -23.00 -16.42
N GLY A 262 -0.56 -22.13 -15.49
CA GLY A 262 -0.67 -22.32 -14.05
C GLY A 262 -1.40 -21.19 -13.33
N PHE A 263 -1.36 -21.26 -11.99
CA PHE A 263 -1.90 -20.21 -11.12
C PHE A 263 -0.84 -19.81 -10.11
N VAL A 264 -0.72 -18.52 -9.85
CA VAL A 264 0.24 -17.92 -8.92
C VAL A 264 -0.50 -17.24 -7.80
N ALA A 265 -0.22 -17.63 -6.56
CA ALA A 265 -0.66 -16.90 -5.38
C ALA A 265 0.17 -15.64 -5.22
N TYR A 266 -0.42 -14.59 -4.64
CA TYR A 266 0.36 -13.40 -4.35
C TYR A 266 1.44 -13.68 -3.27
N SER A 267 2.60 -13.12 -3.47
CA SER A 267 3.66 -13.04 -2.45
C SER A 267 4.57 -11.83 -2.74
N PRO A 268 5.36 -11.37 -1.77
CA PRO A 268 6.34 -10.30 -1.99
C PRO A 268 7.30 -10.62 -3.14
N GLU A 269 7.84 -11.84 -3.16
CA GLU A 269 8.80 -12.29 -4.18
C GLU A 269 8.16 -12.33 -5.57
N ALA A 270 6.91 -12.80 -5.65
CA ALA A 270 6.19 -12.87 -6.92
C ALA A 270 5.83 -11.46 -7.46
N ALA A 271 5.60 -10.49 -6.59
CA ALA A 271 5.40 -9.09 -6.95
C ALA A 271 6.72 -8.42 -7.39
N ALA A 272 7.82 -8.66 -6.68
CA ALA A 272 9.14 -8.13 -7.06
C ALA A 272 9.56 -8.60 -8.46
N ALA A 273 9.29 -9.87 -8.80
CA ALA A 273 9.68 -10.44 -10.09
C ALA A 273 9.07 -9.70 -11.30
N ILE A 274 7.86 -9.17 -11.18
CA ILE A 274 7.24 -8.32 -12.22
C ILE A 274 7.95 -6.99 -12.34
N VAL A 275 8.20 -6.33 -11.20
CA VAL A 275 8.81 -5.00 -11.18
C VAL A 275 10.22 -5.03 -11.73
N ASP A 276 11.00 -6.04 -11.35
CA ASP A 276 12.38 -6.22 -11.85
C ASP A 276 12.43 -6.49 -13.38
N ALA A 277 11.37 -7.09 -13.94
CA ALA A 277 11.25 -7.35 -15.38
C ALA A 277 10.67 -6.17 -16.18
N SER A 278 10.11 -5.16 -15.49
CA SER A 278 9.40 -4.03 -16.11
C SER A 278 10.35 -2.87 -16.41
N PRO A 279 10.25 -2.22 -17.59
CA PRO A 279 11.08 -1.07 -17.92
C PRO A 279 10.62 0.21 -17.18
N GLU A 280 11.51 1.18 -17.09
CA GLU A 280 11.11 2.55 -16.77
C GLU A 280 10.16 3.08 -17.86
N ARG A 281 9.18 3.90 -17.47
CA ARG A 281 8.20 4.49 -18.40
C ARG A 281 8.88 5.34 -19.47
N GLU A 282 8.46 5.19 -20.72
CA GLU A 282 8.97 5.99 -21.82
C GLU A 282 8.69 7.49 -21.58
N GLY A 283 9.71 8.31 -21.74
CA GLY A 283 9.62 9.77 -21.58
C GLY A 283 9.92 10.27 -20.16
N ASN A 284 10.28 9.39 -19.23
CA ASN A 284 10.82 9.82 -17.93
C ASN A 284 12.04 10.74 -18.13
N THR A 285 12.19 11.70 -17.24
CA THR A 285 13.43 12.47 -17.12
C THR A 285 14.52 11.64 -16.43
N GLU A 286 15.75 12.16 -16.33
CA GLU A 286 16.84 11.47 -15.62
C GLU A 286 16.53 11.20 -14.15
N ASN A 287 15.68 12.04 -13.51
CA ASN A 287 15.36 11.94 -12.09
C ASN A 287 13.99 11.30 -11.83
N ASP A 288 13.16 11.08 -12.85
CA ASP A 288 11.86 10.44 -12.73
C ASP A 288 11.99 8.92 -12.95
N HIS A 289 11.49 8.12 -12.01
CA HIS A 289 11.66 6.67 -12.00
C HIS A 289 10.33 5.91 -12.09
N ALA A 290 9.33 6.52 -12.76
CA ALA A 290 8.07 5.83 -13.01
C ALA A 290 8.29 4.55 -13.85
N ILE A 291 7.61 3.47 -13.50
CA ILE A 291 7.75 2.13 -14.09
C ILE A 291 6.53 1.84 -14.98
N GLU A 292 6.75 1.19 -16.11
CA GLU A 292 5.70 0.63 -16.96
C GLU A 292 5.62 -0.88 -16.72
N LEU A 293 4.59 -1.33 -16.00
CA LEU A 293 4.46 -2.73 -15.58
C LEU A 293 4.08 -3.66 -16.74
N ASP A 294 4.76 -4.80 -16.89
CA ASP A 294 4.42 -5.87 -17.83
C ASP A 294 3.38 -6.83 -17.24
N TYR A 295 2.11 -6.51 -17.41
CA TYR A 295 0.99 -7.34 -16.92
C TYR A 295 0.82 -8.66 -17.70
N LEU A 296 1.47 -8.82 -18.87
CA LEU A 296 1.34 -10.01 -19.72
C LEU A 296 2.42 -11.06 -19.47
N THR A 297 3.11 -10.97 -18.35
CA THR A 297 4.15 -11.94 -18.00
C THR A 297 3.69 -13.38 -18.12
N LYS A 298 4.60 -14.27 -18.57
CA LYS A 298 4.42 -15.72 -18.59
C LYS A 298 5.32 -16.44 -17.58
N GLU A 299 6.04 -15.66 -16.78
CA GLU A 299 6.88 -16.16 -15.71
C GLU A 299 6.02 -16.80 -14.63
N SER A 300 6.11 -18.13 -14.48
CA SER A 300 5.27 -18.89 -13.55
C SER A 300 5.51 -18.57 -12.06
N SER A 301 6.55 -17.78 -11.76
CA SER A 301 6.88 -17.30 -10.42
C SER A 301 6.41 -15.85 -10.16
N ALA A 302 5.89 -15.15 -11.18
CA ALA A 302 5.52 -13.76 -11.10
C ALA A 302 4.00 -13.60 -10.94
N TYR A 303 3.58 -12.79 -9.96
CA TYR A 303 2.17 -12.44 -9.73
C TYR A 303 1.84 -11.14 -10.47
N PRO A 304 0.89 -11.13 -11.42
CA PRO A 304 0.74 -10.04 -12.35
C PRO A 304 0.00 -8.81 -11.80
N ILE A 305 -0.78 -8.96 -10.73
CA ILE A 305 -1.57 -7.85 -10.19
C ILE A 305 -0.77 -7.17 -9.08
N VAL A 306 0.07 -6.22 -9.48
CA VAL A 306 1.01 -5.52 -8.58
C VAL A 306 0.74 -4.03 -8.63
N LEU A 307 0.91 -3.36 -7.52
CA LEU A 307 1.07 -1.92 -7.48
C LEU A 307 2.52 -1.56 -7.17
N VAL A 308 2.97 -0.51 -7.82
CA VAL A 308 4.16 0.24 -7.45
C VAL A 308 3.68 1.58 -6.92
N SER A 309 3.95 1.83 -5.64
CA SER A 309 3.55 3.10 -5.03
C SER A 309 4.75 4.04 -4.98
N TYR A 310 4.50 5.24 -5.43
CA TYR A 310 5.51 6.29 -5.60
C TYR A 310 5.41 7.30 -4.48
N GLU A 311 6.56 7.78 -4.02
CA GLU A 311 6.67 9.04 -3.30
C GLU A 311 6.90 10.15 -4.32
N ILE A 312 5.97 11.11 -4.38
CA ILE A 312 5.99 12.24 -5.32
C ILE A 312 6.53 13.48 -4.60
N ALA A 313 7.57 14.07 -5.15
CA ALA A 313 8.25 15.22 -4.54
C ALA A 313 8.75 16.22 -5.60
N CYS A 314 8.95 17.48 -5.20
CA CYS A 314 9.69 18.45 -6.00
C CYS A 314 11.20 18.20 -5.86
N MET A 315 11.95 18.46 -6.92
CA MET A 315 13.43 18.53 -6.82
C MET A 315 13.93 19.78 -6.09
N GLU A 316 13.15 20.86 -6.13
CA GLU A 316 13.45 22.09 -5.38
C GLU A 316 12.23 22.60 -4.63
N TYR A 317 12.43 23.04 -3.40
CA TYR A 317 11.41 23.65 -2.54
C TYR A 317 11.79 25.10 -2.21
N GLU A 318 10.80 26.01 -2.13
CA GLU A 318 11.03 27.40 -1.69
C GLU A 318 11.47 27.46 -0.23
N ASP A 319 10.92 26.59 0.60
CA ASP A 319 11.29 26.49 2.02
C ASP A 319 12.42 25.46 2.18
N LYS A 320 13.58 25.96 2.64
CA LYS A 320 14.77 25.13 2.86
C LYS A 320 14.51 24.01 3.87
N LYS A 321 13.70 24.27 4.89
CA LYS A 321 13.38 23.28 5.92
C LYS A 321 12.54 22.14 5.35
N ASN A 322 11.56 22.45 4.49
CA ASN A 322 10.78 21.44 3.78
C ASN A 322 11.68 20.61 2.87
N ALA A 323 12.60 21.22 2.13
CA ALA A 323 13.57 20.50 1.30
C ALA A 323 14.40 19.50 2.12
N GLU A 324 14.96 19.96 3.26
CA GLU A 324 15.76 19.12 4.15
C GLU A 324 14.94 17.96 4.74
N LEU A 325 13.70 18.23 5.19
CA LEU A 325 12.81 17.21 5.77
C LEU A 325 12.38 16.17 4.73
N VAL A 326 11.97 16.61 3.53
CA VAL A 326 11.61 15.67 2.44
C VAL A 326 12.79 14.79 2.08
N LYS A 327 13.96 15.40 1.85
CA LYS A 327 15.19 14.66 1.52
C LYS A 327 15.52 13.64 2.58
N SER A 328 15.53 14.01 3.86
CA SER A 328 15.86 13.12 4.98
C SER A 328 14.86 11.98 5.11
N PHE A 329 13.55 12.28 5.07
CA PHE A 329 12.51 11.26 5.18
C PHE A 329 12.53 10.30 3.99
N LEU A 330 12.60 10.80 2.75
CA LEU A 330 12.65 9.94 1.57
C LEU A 330 13.94 9.10 1.50
N SER A 331 15.08 9.65 1.94
CA SER A 331 16.32 8.86 2.09
C SER A 331 16.15 7.70 3.08
N TYR A 332 15.42 7.91 4.17
CA TYR A 332 15.08 6.83 5.09
C TYR A 332 14.12 5.82 4.43
N VAL A 333 13.05 6.28 3.78
CA VAL A 333 12.07 5.41 3.10
C VAL A 333 12.74 4.44 2.12
N VAL A 334 13.67 4.92 1.28
CA VAL A 334 14.37 4.08 0.30
C VAL A 334 15.55 3.31 0.88
N SER A 335 15.99 3.60 2.11
CA SER A 335 17.11 2.89 2.75
C SER A 335 16.78 1.42 3.00
N GLU A 336 17.80 0.59 3.22
CA GLU A 336 17.60 -0.81 3.60
C GLU A 336 16.76 -0.94 4.87
N ALA A 337 17.00 -0.08 5.86
CA ALA A 337 16.24 -0.06 7.11
C ALA A 337 14.76 0.34 6.90
N GLY A 338 14.49 1.35 6.09
CA GLY A 338 13.13 1.76 5.74
C GLY A 338 12.38 0.70 4.95
N GLN A 339 13.03 0.08 3.98
CA GLN A 339 12.45 -1.01 3.18
C GLN A 339 12.17 -2.26 4.04
N GLN A 340 13.07 -2.59 4.98
CA GLN A 340 12.85 -3.68 5.92
C GLN A 340 11.68 -3.38 6.88
N ALA A 341 11.58 -2.14 7.40
CA ALA A 341 10.47 -1.74 8.26
C ALA A 341 9.12 -1.87 7.56
N SER A 342 9.03 -1.44 6.29
CA SER A 342 7.84 -1.64 5.46
C SER A 342 7.55 -3.12 5.24
N SER A 343 8.55 -3.90 4.83
CA SER A 343 8.37 -5.33 4.54
C SER A 343 7.92 -6.13 5.77
N ASP A 344 8.46 -5.84 6.95
CA ASP A 344 8.09 -6.51 8.20
C ASP A 344 6.63 -6.20 8.62
N GLU A 345 6.16 -4.98 8.35
CA GLU A 345 4.79 -4.56 8.69
C GLU A 345 3.77 -5.01 7.65
N THR A 346 4.11 -4.92 6.37
CA THR A 346 3.13 -5.05 5.28
C THR A 346 3.28 -6.34 4.47
N GLY A 347 4.42 -7.02 4.57
CA GLY A 347 4.79 -8.08 3.64
C GLY A 347 5.06 -7.55 2.23
N SER A 348 5.44 -6.27 2.07
CA SER A 348 5.83 -5.71 0.77
C SER A 348 7.18 -6.26 0.31
N ALA A 349 7.43 -6.22 -1.00
CA ALA A 349 8.73 -6.52 -1.55
C ALA A 349 9.68 -5.33 -1.37
N PRO A 350 10.86 -5.50 -0.75
CA PRO A 350 11.86 -4.45 -0.74
C PRO A 350 12.32 -4.12 -2.17
N ILE A 351 12.56 -2.84 -2.45
CA ILE A 351 13.17 -2.42 -3.71
C ILE A 351 14.59 -3.01 -3.83
N SER A 352 15.00 -3.30 -5.06
CA SER A 352 16.35 -3.85 -5.33
C SER A 352 17.45 -2.85 -4.92
N SER A 353 18.66 -3.36 -4.66
CA SER A 353 19.80 -2.48 -4.35
C SER A 353 20.12 -1.51 -5.49
N GLU A 354 19.93 -1.93 -6.74
CA GLU A 354 20.12 -1.08 -7.92
C GLU A 354 19.09 0.06 -7.94
N THR A 355 17.81 -0.25 -7.74
CA THR A 355 16.73 0.75 -7.64
C THR A 355 17.01 1.70 -6.49
N ARG A 356 17.35 1.20 -5.30
CA ARG A 356 17.69 2.03 -4.14
C ARG A 356 18.80 3.01 -4.43
N ASP A 357 19.90 2.57 -5.06
CA ASP A 357 21.04 3.44 -5.38
C ASP A 357 20.63 4.55 -6.38
N LYS A 358 19.80 4.24 -7.38
CA LYS A 358 19.24 5.22 -8.31
C LYS A 358 18.36 6.24 -7.60
N LEU A 359 17.42 5.79 -6.75
CA LEU A 359 16.52 6.66 -6.02
C LEU A 359 17.29 7.56 -5.04
N GLN A 360 18.27 7.01 -4.31
CA GLN A 360 19.10 7.80 -3.41
C GLN A 360 19.87 8.88 -4.15
N ALA A 361 20.43 8.57 -5.34
CA ALA A 361 21.13 9.55 -6.16
C ALA A 361 20.21 10.71 -6.64
N THR A 362 18.93 10.43 -6.86
CA THR A 362 17.91 11.45 -7.17
C THR A 362 17.54 12.25 -5.92
N ILE A 363 17.26 11.57 -4.79
CA ILE A 363 16.92 12.21 -3.52
C ILE A 363 18.05 13.14 -3.04
N ASP A 364 19.32 12.77 -3.26
CA ASP A 364 20.48 13.60 -2.92
C ASP A 364 20.52 14.93 -3.63
N LYS A 365 19.87 15.08 -4.78
CA LYS A 365 19.73 16.33 -5.54
C LYS A 365 18.59 17.21 -5.04
N ILE A 366 17.66 16.69 -4.21
CA ILE A 366 16.57 17.48 -3.63
C ILE A 366 17.16 18.60 -2.77
N GLY A 367 16.70 19.84 -2.99
CA GLY A 367 17.22 21.01 -2.29
C GLY A 367 16.25 22.19 -2.26
N ALA A 368 16.75 23.32 -1.72
CA ALA A 368 16.03 24.57 -1.75
C ALA A 368 16.34 25.32 -3.06
N SER A 369 15.33 25.99 -3.62
CA SER A 369 15.54 26.91 -4.73
C SER A 369 16.43 28.07 -4.31
N ALA A 370 17.30 28.54 -5.21
CA ALA A 370 18.30 29.59 -4.97
C ALA A 370 17.66 30.99 -4.76
#